data_091dc3ca5f7c7583abf2e65a444c1f8a
#
_entry.id   091dc3ca5f7c7583abf2e65a444c1f8a
#
_cell.length_a   1.000
_cell.length_b   1.000
_cell.length_c   1.000
_cell.angle_alpha   90.00
_cell.angle_beta   90.00
_cell.angle_gamma   90.00
#
_symmetry.space_group_name_H-M   'P 1'
#
loop_
_entity.id
_entity.type
_entity.pdbx_description
1 polymer ?
#
loop_
_entity_poly.entity_id
_entity_poly.type
_entity_poly.pdbx_seq_one_letter_code
_entity_poly.pdbx_strand_id
1 'polypeptide(L)'
;MIKTFLTVFALAMFLSSLRAMPTENEFRATWVITWEYIGPSQSSAATMEKIDEIIENHAAANMTSVLFQVRQSGTAYYESSFEPWGYYANYQNPGFDPLDYAVDAAHERGLELHAWFNTFQTSSLYEGTPAQVHPEWVCRDQDGAPMSSYRALSPGLADVRNYTVDVAMEIVNNYDIDGFHLDYVRWNEHSSDNNLTDIDHEDELRRIDGTISDEELNSLQQRTGRYLYDINHPYSNGVPDDFSTWDDWWRFSVTEFVHTLHDSIQSVKPHVRLS
;
A
#
# COMPACT_ATOMS: atom_id res chain seq x y z
N MET A 1 34.19 -15.41 52.24
CA MET A 1 33.07 -14.52 51.88
C MET A 1 33.33 -13.72 50.60
N ILE A 2 34.51 -13.19 50.32
CA ILE A 2 34.80 -12.35 49.13
C ILE A 2 34.76 -13.15 47.80
N LYS A 3 35.19 -14.40 47.76
CA LYS A 3 35.17 -15.22 46.52
C LYS A 3 33.78 -15.61 46.04
N THR A 4 32.82 -15.76 46.94
CA THR A 4 31.44 -16.10 46.64
C THR A 4 30.68 -14.91 46.07
N PHE A 5 30.98 -13.69 46.47
CA PHE A 5 30.38 -12.46 45.95
C PHE A 5 30.83 -12.15 44.51
N LEU A 6 32.10 -12.43 44.16
CA LEU A 6 32.58 -12.21 42.79
C LEU A 6 31.94 -13.18 41.77
N THR A 7 31.66 -14.42 42.19
CA THR A 7 31.06 -15.43 41.31
C THR A 7 29.58 -15.11 41.03
N VAL A 8 28.86 -14.60 42.03
CA VAL A 8 27.46 -14.20 41.86
C VAL A 8 27.33 -12.96 40.99
N PHE A 9 28.26 -12.00 41.11
CA PHE A 9 28.27 -10.77 40.30
C PHE A 9 28.65 -11.04 38.84
N ALA A 10 29.58 -11.98 38.58
CA ALA A 10 29.93 -12.42 37.21
C ALA A 10 28.78 -13.19 36.57
N LEU A 11 28.03 -13.99 37.31
CA LEU A 11 26.87 -14.71 36.80
C LEU A 11 25.68 -13.77 36.51
N ALA A 12 25.48 -12.72 37.33
CA ALA A 12 24.46 -11.70 37.10
C ALA A 12 24.76 -10.83 35.88
N MET A 13 26.04 -10.52 35.60
CA MET A 13 26.42 -9.81 34.38
C MET A 13 26.31 -10.69 33.13
N PHE A 14 26.44 -12.00 33.23
CA PHE A 14 26.24 -12.93 32.09
C PHE A 14 24.75 -13.14 31.79
N LEU A 15 23.86 -13.05 32.77
CA LEU A 15 22.41 -13.18 32.58
C LEU A 15 21.75 -11.91 31.99
N SER A 16 22.40 -10.75 32.09
CA SER A 16 21.90 -9.50 31.49
C SER A 16 22.24 -9.35 30.01
N SER A 17 23.00 -10.26 29.42
CA SER A 17 23.39 -10.24 27.99
C SER A 17 22.71 -11.32 27.15
N LEU A 18 21.77 -12.07 27.68
CA LEU A 18 20.84 -12.90 26.88
C LEU A 18 19.71 -12.01 26.31
N ARG A 19 20.08 -11.00 25.51
CA ARG A 19 19.15 -10.53 24.48
C ARG A 19 18.92 -11.72 23.56
N ALA A 20 17.66 -12.11 23.38
CA ALA A 20 17.32 -13.02 22.31
C ALA A 20 17.94 -12.46 21.03
N MET A 21 18.92 -13.15 20.46
CA MET A 21 19.40 -12.79 19.14
C MET A 21 18.22 -12.92 18.18
N PRO A 22 17.94 -11.93 17.33
CA PRO A 22 16.97 -12.10 16.27
C PRO A 22 17.33 -13.37 15.50
N THR A 23 16.36 -14.23 15.24
CA THR A 23 16.55 -15.28 14.24
C THR A 23 16.78 -14.57 12.92
N GLU A 24 17.84 -14.93 12.20
CA GLU A 24 18.33 -14.24 10.98
C GLU A 24 17.27 -14.05 9.86
N ASN A 25 16.03 -14.51 10.06
CA ASN A 25 14.95 -14.48 9.09
C ASN A 25 13.62 -13.91 9.65
N GLU A 26 13.61 -13.25 10.81
CA GLU A 26 12.37 -12.72 11.36
C GLU A 26 12.14 -11.28 10.90
N PHE A 27 11.04 -11.06 10.19
CA PHE A 27 10.58 -9.72 9.77
C PHE A 27 9.71 -9.11 10.89
N ARG A 28 10.18 -8.04 11.50
CA ARG A 28 9.48 -7.27 12.53
C ARG A 28 9.41 -5.82 12.10
N ALA A 29 8.22 -5.35 11.78
CA ALA A 29 8.00 -4.00 11.31
C ALA A 29 6.69 -3.43 11.85
N THR A 30 6.55 -2.10 11.79
CA THR A 30 5.25 -1.42 11.90
C THR A 30 5.02 -0.52 10.70
N TRP A 31 3.75 -0.18 10.48
CA TRP A 31 3.35 0.81 9.48
C TRP A 31 3.51 2.21 10.06
N VAL A 32 4.20 3.07 9.33
CA VAL A 32 4.36 4.49 9.60
C VAL A 32 3.58 5.26 8.55
N ILE A 33 2.44 5.78 8.94
CA ILE A 33 1.54 6.50 8.05
C ILE A 33 1.96 7.97 7.91
N THR A 34 1.63 8.60 6.80
CA THR A 34 2.09 9.96 6.45
C THR A 34 1.93 11.00 7.55
N TRP A 35 0.78 11.07 8.20
CA TRP A 35 0.54 12.09 9.24
C TRP A 35 1.30 11.88 10.56
N GLU A 36 1.99 10.76 10.71
CA GLU A 36 2.87 10.52 11.88
C GLU A 36 4.20 11.23 11.74
N TYR A 37 4.70 11.44 10.53
CA TYR A 37 5.99 12.07 10.31
C TYR A 37 5.95 13.46 9.68
N ILE A 38 4.90 13.81 8.92
CA ILE A 38 4.78 15.09 8.24
C ILE A 38 3.40 15.72 8.45
N GLY A 39 3.33 17.04 8.58
CA GLY A 39 2.10 17.80 8.76
C GLY A 39 2.11 19.13 8.02
N PRO A 40 0.92 19.67 7.62
CA PRO A 40 0.81 20.85 6.73
C PRO A 40 1.48 22.12 7.25
N SER A 41 1.70 22.21 8.55
CA SER A 41 2.34 23.37 9.19
C SER A 41 3.70 23.04 9.80
N GLN A 42 4.21 21.85 9.52
CA GLN A 42 5.48 21.37 10.08
C GLN A 42 6.64 21.87 9.24
N SER A 43 7.71 22.33 9.91
CA SER A 43 8.95 22.70 9.18
C SER A 43 9.70 21.45 8.74
N SER A 44 10.58 21.60 7.72
CA SER A 44 11.47 20.52 7.28
C SER A 44 12.28 19.92 8.43
N ALA A 45 12.84 20.77 9.30
CA ALA A 45 13.62 20.32 10.45
C ALA A 45 12.78 19.50 11.44
N ALA A 46 11.54 19.92 11.73
CA ALA A 46 10.64 19.17 12.61
C ALA A 46 10.18 17.85 11.99
N THR A 47 10.04 17.79 10.66
CA THR A 47 9.72 16.56 9.94
C THR A 47 10.91 15.59 9.99
N MET A 48 12.14 16.06 9.77
CA MET A 48 13.35 15.25 9.91
C MET A 48 13.51 14.70 11.34
N GLU A 49 13.36 15.56 12.36
CA GLU A 49 13.39 15.15 13.76
C GLU A 49 12.35 14.06 14.07
N LYS A 50 11.14 14.18 13.48
CA LYS A 50 10.08 13.19 13.67
C LYS A 50 10.40 11.86 12.99
N ILE A 51 10.97 11.88 11.79
CA ILE A 51 11.44 10.67 11.10
C ILE A 51 12.54 10.00 11.95
N ASP A 52 13.52 10.76 12.43
CA ASP A 52 14.59 10.25 13.30
C ASP A 52 14.02 9.58 14.56
N GLU A 53 13.09 10.26 15.26
CA GLU A 53 12.42 9.70 16.46
C GLU A 53 11.74 8.35 16.15
N ILE A 54 11.01 8.26 15.04
CA ILE A 54 10.32 7.05 14.63
C ILE A 54 11.33 5.93 14.35
N ILE A 55 12.36 6.19 13.57
CA ILE A 55 13.39 5.22 13.21
C ILE A 55 14.19 4.77 14.46
N GLU A 56 14.55 5.69 15.36
CA GLU A 56 15.21 5.37 16.61
C GLU A 56 14.37 4.47 17.51
N ASN A 57 13.06 4.75 17.61
CA ASN A 57 12.13 3.93 18.36
C ASN A 57 12.02 2.51 17.78
N HIS A 58 12.03 2.34 16.45
CA HIS A 58 12.07 1.03 15.79
C HIS A 58 13.33 0.25 16.14
N ALA A 59 14.49 0.90 16.03
CA ALA A 59 15.78 0.29 16.40
C ALA A 59 15.82 -0.09 17.89
N ALA A 60 15.35 0.80 18.78
CA ALA A 60 15.30 0.54 20.22
C ALA A 60 14.33 -0.60 20.59
N ALA A 61 13.24 -0.74 19.84
CA ALA A 61 12.28 -1.84 19.98
C ALA A 61 12.76 -3.17 19.35
N ASN A 62 13.98 -3.19 18.80
CA ASN A 62 14.55 -4.34 18.11
C ASN A 62 13.70 -4.80 16.90
N MET A 63 13.10 -3.84 16.19
CA MET A 63 12.49 -4.08 14.88
C MET A 63 13.58 -4.34 13.83
N THR A 64 13.22 -4.94 12.72
CA THR A 64 14.14 -5.21 11.60
C THR A 64 13.85 -4.30 10.40
N SER A 65 12.68 -3.74 10.35
CA SER A 65 12.22 -2.99 9.18
C SER A 65 11.18 -1.93 9.56
N VAL A 66 10.94 -0.99 8.65
CA VAL A 66 9.90 0.04 8.72
C VAL A 66 9.08 0.01 7.44
N LEU A 67 7.75 -0.05 7.54
CA LEU A 67 6.83 0.15 6.42
C LEU A 67 6.44 1.63 6.36
N PHE A 68 7.11 2.41 5.51
CA PHE A 68 7.02 3.87 5.47
C PHE A 68 6.11 4.32 4.33
N GLN A 69 4.98 4.97 4.66
CA GLN A 69 4.00 5.36 3.65
C GLN A 69 4.51 6.51 2.79
N VAL A 70 4.66 6.24 1.50
CA VAL A 70 5.22 7.19 0.52
C VAL A 70 4.18 7.70 -0.48
N ARG A 71 3.06 7.00 -0.63
CA ARG A 71 1.96 7.39 -1.50
C ARG A 71 0.61 7.23 -0.81
N GLN A 72 -0.20 8.28 -0.82
CA GLN A 72 -1.54 8.28 -0.23
C GLN A 72 -2.49 9.12 -1.09
N SER A 73 -3.68 8.60 -1.35
CA SER A 73 -4.74 9.34 -2.04
C SER A 73 -4.38 9.84 -3.45
N GLY A 74 -3.45 9.18 -4.15
CA GLY A 74 -2.95 9.61 -5.46
C GLY A 74 -2.04 10.84 -5.36
N THR A 75 -1.31 10.97 -4.25
CA THR A 75 -0.32 12.01 -4.02
C THR A 75 0.96 11.41 -3.41
N ALA A 76 2.09 12.03 -3.70
CA ALA A 76 3.41 11.58 -3.29
C ALA A 76 3.92 12.28 -2.02
N TYR A 77 4.77 11.58 -1.26
CA TYR A 77 5.57 12.10 -0.15
C TYR A 77 7.06 11.84 -0.40
N TYR A 78 7.44 11.92 -1.64
CA TYR A 78 8.78 11.84 -2.21
C TYR A 78 8.81 12.71 -3.47
N GLU A 79 9.96 12.95 -4.06
CA GLU A 79 10.08 13.76 -5.27
C GLU A 79 9.61 12.97 -6.49
N SER A 80 8.31 13.11 -6.83
CA SER A 80 7.66 12.40 -7.93
C SER A 80 7.52 13.27 -9.18
N SER A 81 7.72 12.67 -10.36
CA SER A 81 7.41 13.26 -11.67
C SER A 81 5.99 12.95 -12.14
N PHE A 82 5.28 12.04 -11.45
CA PHE A 82 3.93 11.60 -11.83
C PHE A 82 2.83 12.26 -11.01
N GLU A 83 3.04 12.42 -9.70
CA GLU A 83 1.98 12.83 -8.77
C GLU A 83 2.40 14.05 -7.94
N PRO A 84 1.46 14.95 -7.61
CA PRO A 84 1.75 16.09 -6.76
C PRO A 84 2.07 15.69 -5.33
N TRP A 85 2.74 16.58 -4.59
CA TRP A 85 2.92 16.45 -3.14
C TRP A 85 1.56 16.33 -2.43
N GLY A 86 1.51 15.54 -1.38
CA GLY A 86 0.27 15.25 -0.66
C GLY A 86 -0.18 16.35 0.31
N TYR A 87 -1.39 16.17 0.84
CA TYR A 87 -2.04 17.09 1.79
C TYR A 87 -1.16 17.43 3.00
N TYR A 88 -0.51 16.41 3.60
CA TYR A 88 0.32 16.61 4.77
C TYR A 88 1.64 17.33 4.48
N ALA A 89 2.06 17.39 3.22
CA ALA A 89 3.13 18.26 2.73
C ALA A 89 2.58 19.62 2.25
N ASN A 90 1.32 19.96 2.57
CA ASN A 90 0.65 21.18 2.10
C ASN A 90 0.65 21.33 0.57
N TYR A 91 0.65 20.20 -0.16
CA TYR A 91 0.73 20.13 -1.62
C TYR A 91 1.96 20.84 -2.22
N GLN A 92 3.04 20.89 -1.48
CA GLN A 92 4.28 21.57 -1.88
C GLN A 92 5.49 20.73 -1.42
N ASN A 93 6.60 20.91 -2.12
CA ASN A 93 7.87 20.32 -1.69
C ASN A 93 8.21 20.84 -0.28
N PRO A 94 8.41 19.95 0.71
CA PRO A 94 8.71 20.34 2.08
C PRO A 94 10.13 20.87 2.28
N GLY A 95 10.89 21.08 1.20
CA GLY A 95 12.27 21.58 1.22
C GLY A 95 13.34 20.48 1.35
N PHE A 96 12.93 19.22 1.30
CA PHE A 96 13.78 18.03 1.26
C PHE A 96 12.92 16.85 0.79
N ASP A 97 13.54 15.72 0.49
CA ASP A 97 12.83 14.49 0.15
C ASP A 97 12.65 13.60 1.41
N PRO A 98 11.43 13.43 1.92
CA PRO A 98 11.19 12.61 3.11
C PRO A 98 11.52 11.13 2.94
N LEU A 99 11.38 10.56 1.73
CA LEU A 99 11.71 9.16 1.49
C LEU A 99 13.22 8.93 1.47
N ASP A 100 13.95 9.77 0.75
CA ASP A 100 15.42 9.72 0.70
C ASP A 100 16.00 9.82 2.10
N TYR A 101 15.55 10.81 2.88
CA TYR A 101 15.96 10.99 4.26
C TYR A 101 15.63 9.79 5.15
N ALA A 102 14.43 9.20 5.00
CA ALA A 102 14.01 8.07 5.82
C ALA A 102 14.79 6.79 5.48
N VAL A 103 15.16 6.59 4.22
CA VAL A 103 16.02 5.48 3.77
C VAL A 103 17.37 5.57 4.43
N ASP A 104 18.03 6.72 4.35
CA ASP A 104 19.33 6.95 4.97
C ASP A 104 19.29 6.75 6.50
N ALA A 105 18.28 7.34 7.17
CA ALA A 105 18.10 7.21 8.61
C ALA A 105 17.87 5.77 9.06
N ALA A 106 17.11 4.96 8.29
CA ALA A 106 16.87 3.56 8.57
C ALA A 106 18.15 2.73 8.40
N HIS A 107 18.85 2.91 7.29
CA HIS A 107 20.09 2.17 6.98
C HIS A 107 21.22 2.48 7.99
N GLU A 108 21.36 3.73 8.41
CA GLU A 108 22.32 4.11 9.48
C GLU A 108 22.08 3.36 10.79
N ARG A 109 20.84 2.91 11.05
CA ARG A 109 20.46 2.18 12.26
C ARG A 109 20.30 0.66 12.02
N GLY A 110 20.64 0.19 10.82
CA GLY A 110 20.59 -1.23 10.43
C GLY A 110 19.15 -1.77 10.27
N LEU A 111 18.21 -0.90 9.93
CA LEU A 111 16.82 -1.25 9.61
C LEU A 111 16.63 -1.25 8.10
N GLU A 112 15.79 -2.16 7.61
CA GLU A 112 15.28 -2.10 6.24
C GLU A 112 14.15 -1.07 6.14
N LEU A 113 14.09 -0.33 5.02
CA LEU A 113 12.96 0.52 4.70
C LEU A 113 12.16 -0.05 3.54
N HIS A 114 10.87 -0.28 3.78
CA HIS A 114 9.91 -0.72 2.78
C HIS A 114 8.96 0.43 2.44
N ALA A 115 8.91 0.82 1.18
CA ALA A 115 8.00 1.85 0.70
C ALA A 115 6.56 1.34 0.75
N TRP A 116 5.72 1.93 1.60
CA TRP A 116 4.30 1.61 1.69
C TRP A 116 3.51 2.47 0.69
N PHE A 117 2.86 1.79 -0.26
CA PHE A 117 2.24 2.36 -1.43
C PHE A 117 0.74 2.03 -1.48
N ASN A 118 -0.13 3.03 -1.34
CA ASN A 118 -1.56 2.86 -1.60
C ASN A 118 -1.79 2.74 -3.11
N THR A 119 -2.17 1.53 -3.56
CA THR A 119 -2.09 1.16 -4.98
C THR A 119 -3.20 1.83 -5.82
N PHE A 120 -4.46 1.46 -5.62
CA PHE A 120 -5.55 1.95 -6.46
C PHE A 120 -6.44 3.02 -5.80
N GLN A 121 -6.29 3.25 -4.51
CA GLN A 121 -7.03 4.30 -3.82
C GLN A 121 -6.43 5.68 -4.11
N THR A 122 -7.23 6.59 -4.68
CA THR A 122 -6.80 7.93 -5.11
C THR A 122 -7.80 9.02 -4.74
N SER A 123 -8.14 9.12 -3.46
CA SER A 123 -9.23 9.98 -2.95
C SER A 123 -9.10 11.46 -3.26
N SER A 124 -7.90 11.96 -3.56
CA SER A 124 -7.66 13.38 -3.83
C SER A 124 -8.18 13.79 -5.22
N LEU A 125 -8.70 15.01 -5.30
CA LEU A 125 -8.99 15.73 -6.55
C LEU A 125 -8.13 16.99 -6.67
N TYR A 126 -7.04 17.06 -5.94
CA TYR A 126 -6.07 18.13 -6.11
C TYR A 126 -5.50 18.10 -7.53
N GLU A 127 -5.15 19.26 -8.06
CA GLU A 127 -4.60 19.40 -9.41
C GLU A 127 -3.40 18.46 -9.63
N GLY A 128 -3.42 17.69 -10.71
CA GLY A 128 -2.39 16.74 -11.07
C GLY A 128 -2.53 15.34 -10.42
N THR A 129 -3.52 15.11 -9.57
CA THR A 129 -3.77 13.73 -9.08
C THR A 129 -4.42 12.87 -10.15
N PRO A 130 -4.19 11.54 -10.17
CA PRO A 130 -4.68 10.68 -11.25
C PRO A 130 -6.20 10.69 -11.39
N ALA A 131 -6.96 10.72 -10.31
CA ALA A 131 -8.43 10.79 -10.37
C ALA A 131 -8.96 12.15 -10.87
N GLN A 132 -8.17 13.22 -10.73
CA GLN A 132 -8.51 14.55 -11.25
C GLN A 132 -8.15 14.70 -12.73
N VAL A 133 -6.99 14.18 -13.15
CA VAL A 133 -6.52 14.26 -14.53
C VAL A 133 -7.26 13.27 -15.42
N HIS A 134 -7.58 12.08 -14.87
CA HIS A 134 -8.19 10.95 -15.55
C HIS A 134 -9.46 10.50 -14.83
N PRO A 135 -10.54 11.31 -14.83
CA PRO A 135 -11.80 10.93 -14.19
C PRO A 135 -12.44 9.67 -14.80
N GLU A 136 -12.09 9.32 -16.02
CA GLU A 136 -12.48 8.08 -16.70
C GLU A 136 -11.82 6.83 -16.11
N TRP A 137 -10.74 6.97 -15.36
CA TRP A 137 -10.06 5.85 -14.70
C TRP A 137 -10.71 5.44 -13.37
N VAL A 138 -11.56 6.31 -12.81
CA VAL A 138 -12.24 6.04 -11.54
C VAL A 138 -13.27 4.93 -11.71
N CYS A 139 -13.25 3.95 -10.82
CA CYS A 139 -14.23 2.87 -10.76
C CYS A 139 -15.66 3.41 -10.79
N ARG A 140 -16.54 2.69 -11.48
CA ARG A 140 -17.96 3.02 -11.64
C ARG A 140 -18.83 1.91 -11.11
N ASP A 141 -20.01 2.27 -10.63
CA ASP A 141 -21.01 1.29 -10.24
C ASP A 141 -21.78 0.77 -11.47
N GLN A 142 -22.76 -0.13 -11.21
CA GLN A 142 -23.60 -0.73 -12.24
C GLN A 142 -24.42 0.29 -13.06
N ASP A 143 -24.65 1.48 -12.53
CA ASP A 143 -25.38 2.56 -13.19
C ASP A 143 -24.42 3.52 -13.95
N GLY A 144 -23.12 3.24 -13.89
CA GLY A 144 -22.07 4.04 -14.51
C GLY A 144 -21.68 5.28 -13.74
N ALA A 145 -22.16 5.44 -12.50
CA ALA A 145 -21.76 6.56 -11.65
C ALA A 145 -20.34 6.34 -11.09
N PRO A 146 -19.47 7.35 -11.14
CA PRO A 146 -18.12 7.22 -10.60
C PRO A 146 -18.15 7.11 -9.07
N MET A 147 -17.23 6.34 -8.51
CA MET A 147 -17.01 6.22 -7.08
C MET A 147 -16.74 7.59 -6.45
N SER A 148 -17.58 7.98 -5.51
CA SER A 148 -17.45 9.28 -4.82
C SER A 148 -16.49 9.24 -3.62
N SER A 149 -16.47 8.11 -2.91
CA SER A 149 -15.55 7.85 -1.81
C SER A 149 -14.33 7.09 -2.35
N TYR A 150 -13.16 7.32 -1.77
CA TYR A 150 -11.88 6.73 -2.21
C TYR A 150 -11.48 7.00 -3.66
N ARG A 151 -12.39 7.26 -4.58
CA ARG A 151 -12.13 7.45 -6.02
C ARG A 151 -11.09 6.49 -6.55
N ALA A 152 -11.29 5.20 -6.23
CA ALA A 152 -10.35 4.17 -6.63
C ALA A 152 -10.25 4.09 -8.15
N LEU A 153 -9.03 3.96 -8.64
CA LEU A 153 -8.77 3.69 -10.06
C LEU A 153 -9.14 2.24 -10.38
N SER A 154 -9.71 2.02 -11.56
CA SER A 154 -10.14 0.70 -12.00
C SER A 154 -8.95 -0.18 -12.41
N PRO A 155 -8.61 -1.25 -11.68
CA PRO A 155 -7.55 -2.18 -12.09
C PRO A 155 -7.86 -2.88 -13.42
N GLY A 156 -9.12 -2.88 -13.84
CA GLY A 156 -9.55 -3.44 -15.11
C GLY A 156 -9.01 -2.74 -16.34
N LEU A 157 -8.68 -1.46 -16.20
CA LEU A 157 -8.10 -0.66 -17.29
C LEU A 157 -6.59 -0.90 -17.39
N ALA A 158 -6.11 -1.26 -18.57
CA ALA A 158 -4.69 -1.46 -18.82
C ALA A 158 -3.87 -0.18 -18.54
N ASP A 159 -4.41 0.98 -18.92
CA ASP A 159 -3.76 2.28 -18.70
C ASP A 159 -3.57 2.56 -17.20
N VAL A 160 -4.53 2.20 -16.35
CA VAL A 160 -4.43 2.32 -14.89
C VAL A 160 -3.33 1.41 -14.35
N ARG A 161 -3.29 0.14 -14.80
CA ARG A 161 -2.25 -0.79 -14.37
C ARG A 161 -0.85 -0.30 -14.78
N ASN A 162 -0.69 0.13 -16.03
CA ASN A 162 0.57 0.64 -16.55
C ASN A 162 1.02 1.89 -15.78
N TYR A 163 0.14 2.87 -15.63
CA TYR A 163 0.41 4.08 -14.85
C TYR A 163 0.84 3.76 -13.42
N THR A 164 0.12 2.85 -12.76
CA THR A 164 0.43 2.49 -11.36
C THR A 164 1.78 1.76 -11.25
N VAL A 165 2.14 0.94 -12.26
CA VAL A 165 3.47 0.33 -12.37
C VAL A 165 4.54 1.42 -12.57
N ASP A 166 4.30 2.38 -13.44
CA ASP A 166 5.27 3.46 -13.71
C ASP A 166 5.55 4.30 -12.46
N VAL A 167 4.50 4.68 -11.70
CA VAL A 167 4.64 5.38 -10.41
C VAL A 167 5.40 4.55 -9.37
N ALA A 168 5.11 3.25 -9.28
CA ALA A 168 5.82 2.35 -8.37
C ALA A 168 7.30 2.19 -8.78
N MET A 169 7.57 2.05 -10.08
CA MET A 169 8.92 1.90 -10.61
C MET A 169 9.75 3.18 -10.52
N GLU A 170 9.13 4.37 -10.49
CA GLU A 170 9.83 5.61 -10.15
C GLU A 170 10.48 5.51 -8.77
N ILE A 171 9.74 5.03 -7.77
CA ILE A 171 10.28 4.81 -6.41
C ILE A 171 11.40 3.77 -6.43
N VAL A 172 11.14 2.62 -7.05
CA VAL A 172 12.13 1.53 -7.12
C VAL A 172 13.43 1.96 -7.78
N ASN A 173 13.35 2.76 -8.85
CA ASN A 173 14.54 3.20 -9.58
C ASN A 173 15.35 4.26 -8.84
N ASN A 174 14.69 5.18 -8.14
CA ASN A 174 15.31 6.39 -7.61
C ASN A 174 15.77 6.27 -6.15
N TYR A 175 15.20 5.33 -5.36
CA TYR A 175 15.48 5.20 -3.93
C TYR A 175 16.07 3.83 -3.57
N ASP A 176 16.96 3.78 -2.62
CA ASP A 176 17.62 2.56 -2.13
C ASP A 176 16.75 1.84 -1.09
N ILE A 177 15.51 1.52 -1.48
CA ILE A 177 14.56 0.79 -0.64
C ILE A 177 14.86 -0.71 -0.61
N ASP A 178 14.56 -1.38 0.51
CA ASP A 178 14.72 -2.82 0.68
C ASP A 178 13.47 -3.61 0.31
N GLY A 179 12.32 -2.95 0.33
CA GLY A 179 11.05 -3.56 -0.02
C GLY A 179 10.02 -2.55 -0.54
N PHE A 180 9.01 -3.10 -1.21
CA PHE A 180 7.86 -2.35 -1.71
C PHE A 180 6.58 -3.01 -1.22
N HIS A 181 5.81 -2.29 -0.39
CA HIS A 181 4.61 -2.81 0.25
C HIS A 181 3.36 -2.24 -0.39
N LEU A 182 2.54 -3.12 -0.96
CA LEU A 182 1.28 -2.77 -1.61
C LEU A 182 0.14 -2.76 -0.61
N ASP A 183 -0.52 -1.62 -0.46
CA ASP A 183 -1.79 -1.48 0.23
C ASP A 183 -2.88 -1.07 -0.76
N TYR A 184 -4.15 -1.36 -0.46
CA TYR A 184 -5.27 -1.12 -1.38
C TYR A 184 -5.06 -1.72 -2.78
N VAL A 185 -4.34 -2.84 -2.86
CA VAL A 185 -4.08 -3.62 -4.08
C VAL A 185 -5.29 -4.51 -4.38
N ARG A 186 -6.44 -3.87 -4.58
CA ARG A 186 -7.75 -4.53 -4.71
C ARG A 186 -8.73 -3.64 -5.45
N TRP A 187 -9.81 -4.23 -5.93
CA TRP A 187 -11.01 -3.50 -6.24
C TRP A 187 -11.60 -2.92 -4.95
N ASN A 188 -11.99 -1.65 -4.99
CA ASN A 188 -12.59 -1.01 -3.83
C ASN A 188 -14.12 -1.14 -3.89
N GLU A 189 -14.74 -1.35 -2.74
CA GLU A 189 -16.18 -1.41 -2.58
C GLU A 189 -16.80 -0.01 -2.65
N HIS A 190 -18.03 0.06 -3.12
CA HIS A 190 -18.78 1.31 -3.13
C HIS A 190 -19.27 1.64 -1.71
N SER A 191 -18.82 2.76 -1.16
CA SER A 191 -19.10 3.14 0.23
C SER A 191 -20.52 3.67 0.48
N SER A 192 -21.32 3.87 -0.58
CA SER A 192 -22.65 4.49 -0.45
C SER A 192 -23.76 3.53 -0.02
N ASP A 193 -23.54 2.23 -0.07
CA ASP A 193 -24.53 1.22 0.30
C ASP A 193 -24.19 0.56 1.64
N ASN A 194 -24.56 1.24 2.73
CA ASN A 194 -24.41 0.71 4.10
C ASN A 194 -25.27 -0.54 4.38
N ASN A 195 -26.00 -1.04 3.40
CA ASN A 195 -26.93 -2.17 3.57
C ASN A 195 -26.40 -3.49 3.00
N LEU A 196 -25.17 -3.51 2.46
CA LEU A 196 -24.67 -4.66 1.68
C LEU A 196 -23.69 -5.57 2.43
N THR A 197 -23.22 -5.16 3.59
CA THR A 197 -22.15 -5.89 4.31
C THR A 197 -22.56 -7.25 4.84
N ASP A 198 -23.84 -7.48 5.13
CA ASP A 198 -24.31 -8.74 5.74
C ASP A 198 -24.70 -9.79 4.70
N ILE A 199 -25.18 -9.37 3.54
CA ILE A 199 -25.58 -10.28 2.44
C ILE A 199 -24.35 -10.95 1.81
N ASP A 200 -23.27 -10.23 1.73
CA ASP A 200 -22.07 -10.61 1.01
C ASP A 200 -21.33 -11.81 1.59
N HIS A 201 -21.23 -11.88 2.90
CA HIS A 201 -20.52 -12.98 3.55
C HIS A 201 -21.32 -14.29 3.50
N GLU A 202 -22.63 -14.21 3.64
CA GLU A 202 -23.50 -15.40 3.53
C GLU A 202 -23.55 -15.93 2.09
N ASP A 203 -23.59 -15.05 1.08
CA ASP A 203 -23.60 -15.43 -0.32
C ASP A 203 -22.27 -16.04 -0.74
N GLU A 204 -21.14 -15.53 -0.25
CA GLU A 204 -19.83 -16.13 -0.49
C GLU A 204 -19.71 -17.51 0.16
N LEU A 205 -20.22 -17.69 1.38
CA LEU A 205 -20.28 -19.01 2.03
C LEU A 205 -21.16 -20.00 1.24
N ARG A 206 -22.29 -19.53 0.71
CA ARG A 206 -23.18 -20.34 -0.16
C ARG A 206 -22.51 -20.76 -1.46
N ARG A 207 -21.66 -19.92 -2.04
CA ARG A 207 -20.83 -20.27 -3.20
C ARG A 207 -19.80 -21.35 -2.84
N ILE A 208 -19.12 -21.20 -1.71
CA ILE A 208 -18.10 -22.15 -1.24
C ILE A 208 -18.71 -23.52 -0.94
N ASP A 209 -19.91 -23.56 -0.36
CA ASP A 209 -20.60 -24.80 -0.06
C ASP A 209 -21.40 -25.38 -1.25
N GLY A 210 -21.41 -24.66 -2.39
CA GLY A 210 -22.09 -25.09 -3.63
C GLY A 210 -23.60 -24.86 -3.63
N THR A 211 -24.14 -24.05 -2.72
CA THR A 211 -25.57 -23.72 -2.66
C THR A 211 -25.98 -22.74 -3.75
N ILE A 212 -25.07 -21.87 -4.21
CA ILE A 212 -25.27 -20.98 -5.37
C ILE A 212 -24.13 -21.15 -6.36
N SER A 213 -24.43 -20.91 -7.63
CA SER A 213 -23.43 -20.89 -8.69
C SER A 213 -22.63 -19.59 -8.71
N ASP A 214 -21.47 -19.60 -9.35
CA ASP A 214 -20.70 -18.39 -9.61
C ASP A 214 -21.51 -17.35 -10.40
N GLU A 215 -22.39 -17.79 -11.32
CA GLU A 215 -23.27 -16.90 -12.09
C GLU A 215 -24.31 -16.21 -11.19
N GLU A 216 -24.89 -16.95 -10.26
CA GLU A 216 -25.84 -16.39 -9.28
C GLU A 216 -25.16 -15.40 -8.34
N LEU A 217 -23.97 -15.74 -7.84
CA LEU A 217 -23.18 -14.84 -7.00
C LEU A 217 -22.85 -13.56 -7.75
N ASN A 218 -22.34 -13.65 -8.98
CA ASN A 218 -22.06 -12.48 -9.81
C ASN A 218 -23.31 -11.63 -10.05
N SER A 219 -24.46 -12.26 -10.28
CA SER A 219 -25.73 -11.54 -10.44
C SER A 219 -26.16 -10.82 -9.17
N LEU A 220 -25.99 -11.44 -8.00
CA LEU A 220 -26.25 -10.82 -6.70
C LEU A 220 -25.32 -9.63 -6.46
N GLN A 221 -24.04 -9.81 -6.69
CA GLN A 221 -23.02 -8.77 -6.53
C GLN A 221 -23.27 -7.58 -7.45
N GLN A 222 -23.63 -7.82 -8.72
CA GLN A 222 -24.01 -6.74 -9.65
C GLN A 222 -25.24 -5.97 -9.15
N ARG A 223 -26.24 -6.64 -8.58
CA ARG A 223 -27.44 -5.99 -8.06
C ARG A 223 -27.22 -5.24 -6.78
N THR A 224 -26.25 -5.68 -5.97
CA THR A 224 -25.96 -5.07 -4.68
C THR A 224 -24.94 -3.94 -4.76
N GLY A 225 -24.29 -3.74 -5.92
CA GLY A 225 -23.24 -2.71 -6.08
C GLY A 225 -21.96 -3.00 -5.30
N ARG A 226 -21.81 -4.22 -4.76
CA ARG A 226 -20.65 -4.64 -3.98
C ARG A 226 -19.35 -4.50 -4.75
N TYR A 227 -19.38 -4.88 -6.02
CA TYR A 227 -18.23 -4.79 -6.89
C TYR A 227 -18.34 -3.54 -7.76
N LEU A 228 -17.33 -2.73 -7.66
CA LEU A 228 -17.15 -1.62 -8.57
C LEU A 228 -16.45 -2.15 -9.82
N TYR A 229 -17.11 -2.02 -10.93
CA TYR A 229 -16.55 -2.35 -12.22
C TYR A 229 -16.93 -1.26 -13.21
N ASP A 230 -16.11 -1.10 -14.19
CA ASP A 230 -16.38 -0.14 -15.24
C ASP A 230 -17.28 -0.76 -16.30
N ILE A 231 -18.59 -0.78 -16.04
CA ILE A 231 -19.58 -1.33 -16.99
C ILE A 231 -19.74 -0.49 -18.26
N ASN A 232 -19.30 0.75 -18.22
CA ASN A 232 -19.45 1.66 -19.35
C ASN A 232 -18.19 1.80 -20.19
N HIS A 233 -17.05 1.32 -19.67
CA HIS A 233 -15.79 1.47 -20.38
C HIS A 233 -14.69 0.55 -19.84
N PRO A 234 -14.14 -0.35 -20.63
CA PRO A 234 -14.57 -0.71 -22.00
C PRO A 234 -15.61 -1.84 -22.04
N TYR A 235 -16.17 -2.26 -20.93
CA TYR A 235 -16.88 -3.53 -20.75
C TYR A 235 -18.40 -3.39 -20.59
N SER A 236 -18.98 -2.36 -21.18
CA SER A 236 -20.44 -2.09 -21.15
C SER A 236 -21.33 -3.23 -21.67
N ASN A 237 -20.77 -4.20 -22.38
CA ASN A 237 -21.51 -5.33 -22.98
C ASN A 237 -21.46 -6.62 -22.13
N GLY A 238 -20.99 -6.54 -20.90
CA GLY A 238 -20.86 -7.70 -20.02
C GLY A 238 -19.43 -8.14 -19.78
N VAL A 239 -19.27 -9.34 -19.27
CA VAL A 239 -17.95 -9.93 -18.99
C VAL A 239 -17.10 -9.97 -20.27
N PRO A 240 -15.83 -9.56 -20.23
CA PRO A 240 -14.94 -9.63 -21.39
C PRO A 240 -14.81 -11.04 -21.95
N ASP A 241 -14.67 -11.17 -23.26
CA ASP A 241 -14.73 -12.44 -24.00
C ASP A 241 -13.78 -13.54 -23.50
N ASP A 242 -12.64 -13.16 -22.91
CA ASP A 242 -11.63 -14.11 -22.40
C ASP A 242 -11.93 -14.64 -20.99
N PHE A 243 -13.02 -14.19 -20.36
CA PHE A 243 -13.37 -14.54 -18.99
C PHE A 243 -14.76 -15.15 -18.88
N SER A 244 -14.90 -16.14 -17.98
CA SER A 244 -16.17 -16.80 -17.76
C SER A 244 -17.10 -16.01 -16.83
N THR A 245 -16.52 -15.28 -15.88
CA THR A 245 -17.26 -14.51 -14.87
C THR A 245 -16.59 -13.16 -14.61
N TRP A 246 -17.33 -12.21 -14.05
CA TRP A 246 -16.76 -10.94 -13.55
C TRP A 246 -15.66 -11.17 -12.52
N ASP A 247 -15.85 -12.16 -11.68
CA ASP A 247 -14.93 -12.52 -10.61
C ASP A 247 -13.55 -12.98 -11.16
N ASP A 248 -13.56 -13.74 -12.26
CA ASP A 248 -12.33 -14.12 -12.97
C ASP A 248 -11.59 -12.89 -13.54
N TRP A 249 -12.35 -11.97 -14.14
CA TRP A 249 -11.79 -10.74 -14.69
C TRP A 249 -11.26 -9.80 -13.59
N TRP A 250 -11.95 -9.66 -12.47
CA TRP A 250 -11.48 -8.86 -11.34
C TRP A 250 -10.19 -9.43 -10.74
N ARG A 251 -10.15 -10.74 -10.51
CA ARG A 251 -8.92 -11.40 -10.03
C ARG A 251 -7.77 -11.24 -11.00
N PHE A 252 -8.01 -11.48 -12.29
CA PHE A 252 -7.01 -11.29 -13.34
C PHE A 252 -6.44 -9.88 -13.32
N SER A 253 -7.27 -8.86 -13.27
CA SER A 253 -6.86 -7.46 -13.37
C SER A 253 -5.86 -7.08 -12.26
N VAL A 254 -6.11 -7.52 -11.03
CA VAL A 254 -5.19 -7.28 -9.90
C VAL A 254 -3.95 -8.18 -10.01
N THR A 255 -4.13 -9.44 -10.36
CA THR A 255 -3.02 -10.40 -10.51
C THR A 255 -2.04 -9.94 -11.59
N GLU A 256 -2.54 -9.49 -12.73
CA GLU A 256 -1.74 -8.95 -13.83
C GLU A 256 -0.90 -7.74 -13.41
N PHE A 257 -1.50 -6.82 -12.66
CA PHE A 257 -0.77 -5.70 -12.09
C PHE A 257 0.38 -6.17 -11.19
N VAL A 258 0.09 -7.07 -10.23
CA VAL A 258 1.10 -7.56 -9.28
C VAL A 258 2.22 -8.31 -9.99
N HIS A 259 1.91 -9.15 -10.99
CA HIS A 259 2.91 -9.84 -11.80
C HIS A 259 3.79 -8.86 -12.57
N THR A 260 3.17 -7.89 -13.27
CA THR A 260 3.92 -6.91 -14.06
C THR A 260 4.85 -6.08 -13.17
N LEU A 261 4.37 -5.64 -12.01
CA LEU A 261 5.19 -4.91 -11.06
C LEU A 261 6.33 -5.77 -10.49
N HIS A 262 6.02 -7.01 -10.07
CA HIS A 262 7.02 -7.95 -9.57
C HIS A 262 8.15 -8.16 -10.61
N ASP A 263 7.79 -8.50 -11.84
CA ASP A 263 8.78 -8.77 -12.89
C ASP A 263 9.60 -7.52 -13.22
N SER A 264 8.97 -6.34 -13.20
CA SER A 264 9.66 -5.05 -13.38
C SER A 264 10.69 -4.80 -12.28
N ILE A 265 10.30 -4.98 -10.99
CA ILE A 265 11.21 -4.86 -9.84
C ILE A 265 12.36 -5.85 -9.97
N GLN A 266 12.05 -7.12 -10.22
CA GLN A 266 13.07 -8.18 -10.32
C GLN A 266 14.07 -7.94 -11.45
N SER A 267 13.64 -7.28 -12.53
CA SER A 267 14.51 -6.95 -13.66
C SER A 267 15.57 -5.90 -13.34
N VAL A 268 15.31 -4.98 -12.39
CA VAL A 268 16.20 -3.84 -12.08
C VAL A 268 16.82 -3.90 -10.70
N LYS A 269 16.04 -4.31 -9.68
CA LYS A 269 16.48 -4.42 -8.27
C LYS A 269 15.97 -5.72 -7.64
N PRO A 270 16.56 -6.88 -7.97
CA PRO A 270 16.06 -8.19 -7.52
C PRO A 270 16.12 -8.42 -6.00
N HIS A 271 16.81 -7.55 -5.26
CA HIS A 271 16.83 -7.58 -3.79
C HIS A 271 15.61 -6.94 -3.16
N VAL A 272 14.91 -6.03 -3.88
CA VAL A 272 13.71 -5.36 -3.37
C VAL A 272 12.56 -6.36 -3.27
N ARG A 273 12.06 -6.55 -2.06
CA ARG A 273 10.96 -7.49 -1.78
C ARG A 273 9.62 -6.82 -2.02
N LEU A 274 8.77 -7.45 -2.83
CA LEU A 274 7.37 -7.05 -3.01
C LEU A 274 6.49 -7.78 -1.99
N SER A 275 5.62 -7.06 -1.27
CA SER A 275 4.72 -7.59 -0.24
C SER A 275 3.33 -6.96 -0.29
#